data_b0302f22aa0004bbb84d1b0dc0c3be59
#
_entry.id   b0302f22aa0004bbb84d1b0dc0c3be59
#
_cell.length_a   1.000
_cell.length_b   1.000
_cell.length_c   1.000
_cell.angle_alpha   90.00
_cell.angle_beta   90.00
_cell.angle_gamma   90.00
#
_symmetry.space_group_name_H-M   'P 1'
#
loop_
_entity.id
_entity.type
_entity.pdbx_description
1 polymer ?
#
loop_
_entity_poly.entity_id
_entity_poly.type
_entity_poly.pdbx_seq_one_letter_code
_entity_poly.pdbx_strand_id
1 'polypeptide(L)'
;MKERIEEAKKILLNNRKNGYTLPTNNKLYPAQWNWDSAFIALGYSYFNLDYALEEMETLLAGQWDDGMVPHILFHDNDTTYFPNHTTWKCGKNIPSSGITQPPVIASILKIILGNQQINEGQNNRVVQIIKKIKKYHDWFIKFRDPNKTGLISILHPWESGYDNSPIWDVPMSNINVDKELHYQRRDLEVSSSDERPLKKDYDRYITIRDQFREVNYDPNKLYNISVFNVVDVGFNAIFLKASKDLLKISKSFDLDFQDLNEFISLNEKRLLGLFSEENNNFLSQDLKTNNNLNIPSITCLLYTSDAADE
;
A
#
# COMPACT_ATOMS: atom_id res chain seq x y z
N MET A 1 -8.51 -30.13 -5.11
CA MET A 1 -8.90 -28.71 -5.32
C MET A 1 -10.00 -28.28 -4.36
N LYS A 2 -11.16 -28.93 -4.25
CA LYS A 2 -12.26 -28.55 -3.32
C LYS A 2 -11.80 -28.47 -1.86
N GLU A 3 -11.02 -29.42 -1.39
CA GLU A 3 -10.51 -29.46 0.00
C GLU A 3 -9.66 -28.23 0.32
N ARG A 4 -8.73 -27.83 -0.55
CA ARG A 4 -7.91 -26.62 -0.38
C ARG A 4 -8.73 -25.33 -0.33
N ILE A 5 -9.82 -25.26 -1.10
CA ILE A 5 -10.74 -24.12 -1.08
C ILE A 5 -11.44 -24.03 0.28
N GLU A 6 -11.91 -25.15 0.83
CA GLU A 6 -12.55 -25.16 2.15
C GLU A 6 -11.56 -24.85 3.28
N GLU A 7 -10.30 -25.29 3.17
CA GLU A 7 -9.24 -24.90 4.10
C GLU A 7 -8.97 -23.38 4.03
N ALA A 8 -8.85 -22.81 2.84
CA ALA A 8 -8.65 -21.36 2.66
C ALA A 8 -9.80 -20.55 3.27
N LYS A 9 -11.06 -20.97 3.05
CA LYS A 9 -12.22 -20.34 3.69
C LYS A 9 -12.15 -20.40 5.21
N LYS A 10 -11.77 -21.56 5.77
CA LYS A 10 -11.62 -21.71 7.23
C LYS A 10 -10.54 -20.75 7.79
N ILE A 11 -9.42 -20.57 7.09
CA ILE A 11 -8.37 -19.64 7.49
C ILE A 11 -8.93 -18.21 7.54
N LEU A 12 -9.60 -17.76 6.46
CA LEU A 12 -10.21 -16.43 6.41
C LEU A 12 -11.21 -16.21 7.56
N LEU A 13 -12.11 -17.16 7.77
CA LEU A 13 -13.14 -17.08 8.81
C LEU A 13 -12.55 -17.13 10.23
N ASN A 14 -11.51 -17.93 10.47
CA ASN A 14 -10.84 -18.01 11.78
C ASN A 14 -10.07 -16.72 12.12
N ASN A 15 -9.56 -16.02 11.10
CA ASN A 15 -8.82 -14.78 11.29
C ASN A 15 -9.74 -13.54 11.31
N ARG A 16 -11.04 -13.72 10.96
CA ARG A 16 -12.00 -12.64 10.93
C ARG A 16 -12.31 -12.12 12.33
N LYS A 17 -12.33 -10.81 12.44
CA LYS A 17 -12.75 -10.03 13.60
C LYS A 17 -14.03 -9.26 13.28
N ASN A 18 -14.35 -8.28 14.08
CA ASN A 18 -15.51 -7.43 13.87
C ASN A 18 -15.28 -6.47 12.68
N GLY A 19 -15.65 -6.92 11.49
CA GLY A 19 -15.57 -6.14 10.23
C GLY A 19 -14.23 -6.17 9.51
N TYR A 20 -13.18 -6.77 10.07
CA TYR A 20 -11.86 -6.90 9.46
C TYR A 20 -11.22 -8.26 9.71
N THR A 21 -10.12 -8.56 9.04
CA THR A 21 -9.46 -9.86 9.12
C THR A 21 -7.96 -9.69 9.37
N LEU A 22 -7.44 -10.47 10.31
CA LEU A 22 -5.99 -10.50 10.57
C LEU A 22 -5.27 -11.23 9.43
N PRO A 23 -4.13 -10.72 8.93
CA PRO A 23 -3.34 -11.40 7.89
C PRO A 23 -2.86 -12.80 8.32
N THR A 24 -2.60 -12.98 9.63
CA THR A 24 -2.14 -14.25 10.19
C THR A 24 -2.82 -14.57 11.52
N ASN A 25 -2.91 -15.87 11.86
CA ASN A 25 -3.46 -16.33 13.13
C ASN A 25 -2.41 -16.49 14.26
N ASN A 26 -1.12 -16.37 13.95
CA ASN A 26 -0.01 -16.57 14.88
C ASN A 26 0.31 -15.31 15.71
N LYS A 27 -0.56 -14.33 15.71
CA LYS A 27 -0.39 -13.02 16.37
C LYS A 27 0.79 -12.18 15.88
N LEU A 28 1.44 -12.56 14.78
CA LEU A 28 2.53 -11.77 14.19
C LEU A 28 2.03 -10.42 13.70
N TYR A 29 0.86 -10.41 13.05
CA TYR A 29 0.21 -9.21 12.50
C TYR A 29 -1.16 -9.02 13.14
N PRO A 30 -1.23 -8.42 14.36
CA PRO A 30 -2.46 -8.35 15.16
C PRO A 30 -3.35 -7.14 14.82
N ALA A 31 -3.33 -6.65 13.58
CA ALA A 31 -4.05 -5.48 13.13
C ALA A 31 -4.57 -5.68 11.70
N GLN A 32 -5.25 -4.68 11.13
CA GLN A 32 -5.69 -4.68 9.75
C GLN A 32 -4.63 -3.99 8.87
N TRP A 33 -4.10 -4.69 7.87
CA TRP A 33 -3.18 -4.15 6.86
C TRP A 33 -3.92 -3.77 5.58
N ASN A 34 -3.47 -2.69 4.94
CA ASN A 34 -4.13 -2.08 3.79
C ASN A 34 -4.25 -3.04 2.60
N TRP A 35 -3.14 -3.43 1.98
CA TRP A 35 -3.22 -4.25 0.78
C TRP A 35 -3.66 -5.69 1.06
N ASP A 36 -3.33 -6.21 2.26
CA ASP A 36 -3.82 -7.50 2.74
C ASP A 36 -5.36 -7.54 2.76
N SER A 37 -6.00 -6.49 3.29
CA SER A 37 -7.46 -6.38 3.30
C SER A 37 -8.07 -6.43 1.90
N ALA A 38 -7.41 -5.84 0.91
CA ALA A 38 -7.91 -5.93 -0.47
C ALA A 38 -7.87 -7.38 -0.98
N PHE A 39 -6.76 -8.11 -0.79
CA PHE A 39 -6.65 -9.52 -1.19
C PHE A 39 -7.58 -10.42 -0.38
N ILE A 40 -7.75 -10.16 0.92
CA ILE A 40 -8.71 -10.85 1.79
C ILE A 40 -10.14 -10.64 1.28
N ALA A 41 -10.51 -9.42 0.91
CA ALA A 41 -11.82 -9.11 0.33
C ALA A 41 -12.05 -9.90 -0.98
N LEU A 42 -11.04 -10.03 -1.84
CA LEU A 42 -11.12 -10.90 -3.01
C LEU A 42 -11.40 -12.34 -2.60
N GLY A 43 -10.71 -12.87 -1.61
CA GLY A 43 -10.95 -14.21 -1.08
C GLY A 43 -12.39 -14.40 -0.59
N TYR A 44 -12.91 -13.45 0.19
CA TYR A 44 -14.30 -13.46 0.65
C TYR A 44 -15.32 -13.42 -0.49
N SER A 45 -15.05 -12.65 -1.54
CA SER A 45 -16.00 -12.46 -2.64
C SER A 45 -16.42 -13.77 -3.31
N TYR A 46 -15.60 -14.83 -3.24
CA TYR A 46 -15.93 -16.14 -3.80
C TYR A 46 -16.98 -16.93 -3.00
N PHE A 47 -17.28 -16.53 -1.76
CA PHE A 47 -18.27 -17.25 -0.96
C PHE A 47 -19.17 -16.36 -0.08
N ASN A 48 -18.78 -15.10 0.16
CA ASN A 48 -19.60 -14.13 0.88
C ASN A 48 -19.23 -12.69 0.47
N LEU A 49 -19.99 -12.10 -0.45
CA LEU A 49 -19.73 -10.77 -0.96
C LEU A 49 -19.88 -9.67 0.11
N ASP A 50 -20.80 -9.85 1.08
CA ASP A 50 -20.96 -8.85 2.15
C ASP A 50 -19.73 -8.79 3.06
N TYR A 51 -19.06 -9.91 3.31
CA TYR A 51 -17.78 -9.91 4.04
C TYR A 51 -16.67 -9.21 3.23
N ALA A 52 -16.66 -9.37 1.90
CA ALA A 52 -15.71 -8.68 1.05
C ALA A 52 -15.90 -7.16 1.10
N LEU A 53 -17.14 -6.70 1.00
CA LEU A 53 -17.45 -5.26 1.08
C LEU A 53 -17.17 -4.71 2.48
N GLU A 54 -17.52 -5.44 3.53
CA GLU A 54 -17.28 -5.03 4.92
C GLU A 54 -15.78 -4.89 5.23
N GLU A 55 -14.93 -5.80 4.74
CA GLU A 55 -13.47 -5.71 4.88
C GLU A 55 -12.92 -4.41 4.26
N MET A 56 -13.39 -4.08 3.04
CA MET A 56 -13.01 -2.82 2.37
C MET A 56 -13.55 -1.59 3.08
N GLU A 57 -14.80 -1.62 3.54
CA GLU A 57 -15.43 -0.50 4.25
C GLU A 57 -14.73 -0.21 5.57
N THR A 58 -14.35 -1.26 6.32
CA THR A 58 -13.63 -1.13 7.60
C THR A 58 -12.23 -0.55 7.38
N LEU A 59 -11.51 -1.00 6.35
CA LEU A 59 -10.25 -0.38 5.95
C LEU A 59 -10.43 1.10 5.63
N LEU A 60 -11.40 1.41 4.78
CA LEU A 60 -11.67 2.78 4.33
C LEU A 60 -12.32 3.67 5.42
N ALA A 61 -12.82 3.09 6.52
CA ALA A 61 -13.22 3.86 7.69
C ALA A 61 -12.02 4.52 8.40
N GLY A 62 -10.84 3.92 8.28
CA GLY A 62 -9.58 4.51 8.76
C GLY A 62 -8.92 5.52 7.83
N GLN A 63 -9.53 5.84 6.67
CA GLN A 63 -9.00 6.84 5.75
C GLN A 63 -8.92 8.22 6.41
N TRP A 64 -7.78 8.88 6.27
CA TRP A 64 -7.56 10.21 6.82
C TRP A 64 -8.35 11.30 6.07
N ASP A 65 -8.52 12.47 6.71
CA ASP A 65 -9.27 13.57 6.13
C ASP A 65 -8.69 14.09 4.81
N ASP A 66 -7.36 13.97 4.63
CA ASP A 66 -6.65 14.34 3.41
C ASP A 66 -6.77 13.29 2.28
N GLY A 67 -7.20 12.09 2.59
CA GLY A 67 -7.40 11.00 1.64
C GLY A 67 -6.48 9.79 1.81
N MET A 68 -5.42 9.87 2.62
CA MET A 68 -4.54 8.73 2.84
C MET A 68 -5.28 7.54 3.44
N VAL A 69 -5.05 6.34 2.89
CA VAL A 69 -5.40 5.09 3.54
C VAL A 69 -4.16 4.55 4.22
N PRO A 70 -4.16 4.42 5.55
CA PRO A 70 -2.99 3.97 6.29
C PRO A 70 -2.54 2.56 5.93
N HIS A 71 -1.26 2.30 6.08
CA HIS A 71 -0.64 0.99 5.98
C HIS A 71 -1.24 0.00 7.01
N ILE A 72 -1.46 0.44 8.27
CA ILE A 72 -2.03 -0.36 9.36
C ILE A 72 -3.12 0.43 10.08
N LEU A 73 -4.24 -0.25 10.39
CA LEU A 73 -5.27 0.21 11.33
C LEU A 73 -5.22 -0.67 12.58
N PHE A 74 -5.14 -0.03 13.75
CA PHE A 74 -5.10 -0.68 15.04
C PHE A 74 -6.50 -0.63 15.67
N HIS A 75 -7.31 -1.68 15.45
CA HIS A 75 -8.66 -1.77 16.00
C HIS A 75 -8.68 -2.16 17.48
N ASP A 76 -7.65 -2.86 17.92
CA ASP A 76 -7.47 -3.31 19.30
C ASP A 76 -6.30 -2.59 19.97
N ASN A 77 -6.30 -2.56 21.31
CA ASN A 77 -5.21 -2.00 22.10
C ASN A 77 -4.01 -2.96 22.24
N ASP A 78 -3.78 -3.83 21.25
CA ASP A 78 -2.62 -4.73 21.26
C ASP A 78 -1.32 -3.92 21.10
N THR A 79 -0.46 -4.03 22.11
CA THR A 79 0.87 -3.37 22.13
C THR A 79 2.01 -4.35 21.89
N THR A 80 1.71 -5.62 21.63
CA THR A 80 2.73 -6.66 21.43
C THR A 80 3.44 -6.56 20.10
N TYR A 81 2.82 -5.90 19.10
CA TYR A 81 3.45 -5.59 17.81
C TYR A 81 4.21 -4.26 17.90
N PHE A 82 5.40 -4.20 17.32
CA PHE A 82 6.17 -2.97 17.20
C PHE A 82 6.50 -2.68 15.73
N PRO A 83 6.28 -1.44 15.24
CA PRO A 83 5.71 -0.27 15.94
C PRO A 83 4.17 -0.32 16.00
N ASN A 84 3.61 -0.18 17.19
CA ASN A 84 2.17 -0.19 17.46
C ASN A 84 1.56 1.23 17.50
N HIS A 85 0.27 1.32 17.82
CA HIS A 85 -0.46 2.59 17.89
C HIS A 85 0.14 3.60 18.87
N THR A 86 0.74 3.16 19.99
CA THR A 86 1.36 4.06 20.98
C THR A 86 2.67 4.66 20.47
N THR A 87 3.30 4.03 19.50
CA THR A 87 4.55 4.49 18.88
C THR A 87 4.28 5.35 17.64
N TRP A 88 3.27 5.03 16.86
CA TRP A 88 2.82 5.86 15.74
C TRP A 88 2.18 7.17 16.20
N LYS A 89 1.28 7.11 17.19
CA LYS A 89 0.56 8.26 17.76
C LYS A 89 -0.19 9.09 16.71
N CYS A 90 -0.81 8.43 15.77
CA CYS A 90 -1.62 9.06 14.72
C CYS A 90 -2.86 8.22 14.38
N GLY A 91 -3.69 8.74 13.44
CA GLY A 91 -5.04 8.24 13.21
C GLY A 91 -6.08 8.97 14.07
N LYS A 92 -7.16 9.44 13.43
CA LYS A 92 -8.15 10.28 14.09
C LYS A 92 -9.28 9.48 14.72
N ASN A 93 -9.94 8.66 13.91
CA ASN A 93 -11.08 7.84 14.37
C ASN A 93 -10.63 6.46 14.80
N ILE A 94 -9.69 5.89 14.07
CA ILE A 94 -9.04 4.62 14.34
C ILE A 94 -7.54 4.89 14.42
N PRO A 95 -6.84 4.50 15.50
CA PRO A 95 -5.39 4.60 15.58
C PRO A 95 -4.75 3.89 14.39
N SER A 96 -3.74 4.50 13.78
CA SER A 96 -3.15 4.00 12.55
C SER A 96 -1.65 4.23 12.46
N SER A 97 -1.02 3.65 11.45
CA SER A 97 0.30 4.10 10.99
C SER A 97 0.18 5.41 10.21
N GLY A 98 1.27 6.17 10.14
CA GLY A 98 1.33 7.45 9.40
C GLY A 98 1.93 7.33 8.00
N ILE A 99 1.93 6.14 7.43
CA ILE A 99 2.37 5.81 6.06
C ILE A 99 1.31 4.96 5.38
N THR A 100 1.47 4.70 4.08
CA THR A 100 0.52 3.94 3.28
C THR A 100 1.11 2.64 2.72
N GLN A 101 0.40 1.96 1.79
CA GLN A 101 0.82 0.76 1.07
C GLN A 101 0.39 0.82 -0.41
N PRO A 102 0.79 -0.15 -1.26
CA PRO A 102 0.38 -0.17 -2.66
C PRO A 102 -1.14 -0.17 -2.82
N PRO A 103 -1.72 0.72 -3.66
CA PRO A 103 -3.16 0.95 -3.74
C PRO A 103 -3.90 -0.09 -4.60
N VAL A 104 -3.76 -1.35 -4.29
CA VAL A 104 -4.35 -2.47 -5.07
C VAL A 104 -5.88 -2.55 -4.98
N ILE A 105 -6.50 -1.85 -4.03
CA ILE A 105 -7.92 -1.97 -3.70
C ILE A 105 -8.84 -1.71 -4.91
N ALA A 106 -8.49 -0.78 -5.82
CA ALA A 106 -9.27 -0.50 -7.02
C ALA A 106 -9.28 -1.68 -7.99
N SER A 107 -8.12 -2.29 -8.22
CA SER A 107 -7.98 -3.47 -9.08
C SER A 107 -8.72 -4.67 -8.51
N ILE A 108 -8.62 -4.87 -7.22
CA ILE A 108 -9.35 -5.95 -6.54
C ILE A 108 -10.86 -5.71 -6.61
N LEU A 109 -11.34 -4.50 -6.35
CA LEU A 109 -12.77 -4.19 -6.48
C LEU A 109 -13.28 -4.45 -7.90
N LYS A 110 -12.50 -4.07 -8.93
CA LYS A 110 -12.86 -4.39 -10.32
C LYS A 110 -12.99 -5.89 -10.57
N ILE A 111 -12.08 -6.70 -10.06
CA ILE A 111 -12.13 -8.16 -10.18
C ILE A 111 -13.40 -8.71 -9.50
N ILE A 112 -13.70 -8.23 -8.29
CA ILE A 112 -14.91 -8.64 -7.55
C ILE A 112 -16.16 -8.30 -8.36
N LEU A 113 -16.29 -7.08 -8.86
CA LEU A 113 -17.45 -6.63 -9.64
C LEU A 113 -17.57 -7.34 -11.00
N GLY A 114 -16.46 -7.79 -11.58
CA GLY A 114 -16.46 -8.60 -12.80
C GLY A 114 -16.94 -10.03 -12.58
N ASN A 115 -16.81 -10.55 -11.36
CA ASN A 115 -17.12 -11.94 -11.02
C ASN A 115 -18.42 -12.11 -10.23
N GLN A 116 -18.99 -11.03 -9.67
CA GLN A 116 -20.13 -11.07 -8.77
C GLN A 116 -21.25 -10.15 -9.26
N GLN A 117 -22.49 -10.59 -9.09
CA GLN A 117 -23.66 -9.73 -9.24
C GLN A 117 -23.95 -9.05 -7.90
N ILE A 118 -24.14 -7.74 -7.95
CA ILE A 118 -24.46 -6.93 -6.77
C ILE A 118 -25.96 -6.59 -6.75
N ASN A 119 -26.57 -6.59 -5.58
CA ASN A 119 -27.93 -6.12 -5.35
C ASN A 119 -27.97 -4.60 -5.10
N GLU A 120 -29.15 -4.02 -5.01
CA GLU A 120 -29.34 -2.57 -4.82
C GLU A 120 -28.68 -2.06 -3.52
N GLY A 121 -28.78 -2.81 -2.42
CA GLY A 121 -28.15 -2.44 -1.15
C GLY A 121 -26.61 -2.44 -1.25
N GLN A 122 -26.03 -3.42 -1.91
CA GLN A 122 -24.60 -3.54 -2.17
C GLN A 122 -24.12 -2.46 -3.15
N ASN A 123 -24.95 -2.05 -4.13
CA ASN A 123 -24.61 -1.01 -5.08
C ASN A 123 -24.25 0.31 -4.38
N ASN A 124 -25.05 0.72 -3.39
CA ASN A 124 -24.78 1.95 -2.62
C ASN A 124 -23.45 1.86 -1.85
N ARG A 125 -23.15 0.70 -1.27
CA ARG A 125 -21.86 0.44 -0.57
C ARG A 125 -20.69 0.56 -1.54
N VAL A 126 -20.79 -0.07 -2.70
CA VAL A 126 -19.76 -0.02 -3.75
C VAL A 126 -19.50 1.40 -4.21
N VAL A 127 -20.55 2.21 -4.44
CA VAL A 127 -20.40 3.64 -4.80
C VAL A 127 -19.60 4.41 -3.75
N GLN A 128 -19.86 4.17 -2.45
CA GLN A 128 -19.10 4.84 -1.38
C GLN A 128 -17.64 4.36 -1.34
N ILE A 129 -17.38 3.07 -1.54
CA ILE A 129 -16.03 2.51 -1.65
C ILE A 129 -15.28 3.17 -2.82
N ILE A 130 -15.88 3.25 -4.01
CA ILE A 130 -15.28 3.88 -5.19
C ILE A 130 -14.89 5.34 -4.91
N LYS A 131 -15.77 6.13 -4.28
CA LYS A 131 -15.49 7.52 -3.93
C LYS A 131 -14.32 7.66 -2.96
N LYS A 132 -14.22 6.77 -1.98
CA LYS A 132 -13.10 6.76 -1.03
C LYS A 132 -11.79 6.34 -1.70
N ILE A 133 -11.83 5.36 -2.61
CA ILE A 133 -10.66 4.97 -3.40
C ILE A 133 -10.20 6.14 -4.28
N LYS A 134 -11.14 6.89 -4.92
CA LYS A 134 -10.78 8.10 -5.69
C LYS A 134 -10.03 9.11 -4.84
N LYS A 135 -10.54 9.39 -3.63
CA LYS A 135 -9.88 10.30 -2.69
C LYS A 135 -8.47 9.82 -2.29
N TYR A 136 -8.25 8.51 -2.21
CA TYR A 136 -6.94 7.92 -1.95
C TYR A 136 -5.97 8.11 -3.13
N HIS A 137 -6.45 7.92 -4.37
CA HIS A 137 -5.64 8.19 -5.56
C HIS A 137 -5.29 9.68 -5.69
N ASP A 138 -6.24 10.58 -5.39
CA ASP A 138 -5.99 12.03 -5.36
C ASP A 138 -4.92 12.42 -4.34
N TRP A 139 -4.92 11.74 -3.17
CA TRP A 139 -3.89 11.93 -2.16
C TRP A 139 -2.50 11.59 -2.70
N PHE A 140 -2.32 10.47 -3.40
CA PHE A 140 -1.05 10.12 -4.02
C PHE A 140 -0.60 11.17 -5.04
N ILE A 141 -1.49 11.54 -5.96
CA ILE A 141 -1.18 12.53 -7.01
C ILE A 141 -0.77 13.86 -6.38
N LYS A 142 -1.45 14.29 -5.33
CA LYS A 142 -1.19 15.57 -4.69
C LYS A 142 0.08 15.58 -3.84
N PHE A 143 0.32 14.54 -3.04
CA PHE A 143 1.34 14.57 -2.00
C PHE A 143 2.56 13.69 -2.29
N ARG A 144 2.46 12.79 -3.25
CA ARG A 144 3.55 11.90 -3.66
C ARG A 144 4.11 12.22 -5.05
N ASP A 145 3.45 13.14 -5.76
CA ASP A 145 3.94 13.81 -6.97
C ASP A 145 3.65 15.32 -6.93
N PRO A 146 4.12 16.07 -5.90
CA PRO A 146 3.82 17.50 -5.78
C PRO A 146 4.41 18.33 -6.91
N ASN A 147 5.42 17.80 -7.60
CA ASN A 147 6.08 18.45 -8.75
C ASN A 147 5.39 18.14 -10.09
N LYS A 148 4.29 17.37 -10.07
CA LYS A 148 3.51 16.98 -11.26
C LYS A 148 4.36 16.31 -12.34
N THR A 149 5.25 15.44 -11.94
CA THR A 149 6.12 14.68 -12.85
C THR A 149 5.37 13.55 -13.55
N GLY A 150 4.25 13.13 -13.00
CA GLY A 150 3.50 11.95 -13.41
C GLY A 150 4.01 10.65 -12.77
N LEU A 151 4.96 10.73 -11.82
CA LEU A 151 5.52 9.57 -11.12
C LEU A 151 5.32 9.72 -9.61
N ILE A 152 4.72 8.70 -9.03
CA ILE A 152 4.47 8.64 -7.59
C ILE A 152 5.73 8.16 -6.87
N SER A 153 6.12 8.86 -5.81
CA SER A 153 7.22 8.41 -4.94
C SER A 153 6.72 7.76 -3.66
N ILE A 154 7.51 6.85 -3.12
CA ILE A 154 7.38 6.29 -1.78
C ILE A 154 8.37 6.97 -0.85
N LEU A 155 7.98 7.20 0.39
CA LEU A 155 8.79 7.93 1.38
C LEU A 155 9.27 7.03 2.53
N HIS A 156 8.87 5.76 2.51
CA HIS A 156 9.27 4.76 3.47
C HIS A 156 9.33 3.37 2.80
N PRO A 157 10.32 2.52 3.04
CA PRO A 157 10.38 1.19 2.44
C PRO A 157 9.12 0.34 2.69
N TRP A 158 8.48 0.46 3.85
CA TRP A 158 7.23 -0.25 4.15
C TRP A 158 6.05 0.13 3.25
N GLU A 159 6.10 1.28 2.58
CA GLU A 159 5.06 1.67 1.61
C GLU A 159 5.08 0.81 0.34
N SER A 160 6.22 0.19 0.03
CA SER A 160 6.38 -0.64 -1.17
C SER A 160 5.66 -1.99 -1.08
N GLY A 161 5.48 -2.54 0.13
CA GLY A 161 5.04 -3.91 0.36
C GLY A 161 6.16 -4.95 0.23
N TYR A 162 7.38 -4.57 -0.17
CA TYR A 162 8.60 -5.39 -0.23
C TYR A 162 9.77 -4.65 0.43
N ASP A 163 9.58 -4.33 1.70
CA ASP A 163 10.43 -3.49 2.54
C ASP A 163 11.88 -3.97 2.65
N ASN A 164 12.13 -5.27 2.54
CA ASN A 164 13.47 -5.87 2.60
C ASN A 164 14.10 -6.09 1.21
N SER A 165 13.67 -5.36 0.19
CA SER A 165 14.25 -5.46 -1.16
C SER A 165 15.64 -4.82 -1.20
N PRO A 166 16.63 -5.45 -1.89
CA PRO A 166 17.95 -4.87 -2.08
C PRO A 166 17.94 -3.56 -2.91
N ILE A 167 16.83 -3.22 -3.57
CA ILE A 167 16.66 -1.92 -4.23
C ILE A 167 16.83 -0.77 -3.23
N TRP A 168 16.46 -0.98 -1.97
CA TRP A 168 16.50 0.04 -0.92
C TRP A 168 17.87 0.18 -0.26
N ASP A 169 18.84 -0.71 -0.53
CA ASP A 169 20.14 -0.70 0.16
C ASP A 169 20.88 0.64 0.00
N VAL A 170 20.91 1.19 -1.22
CA VAL A 170 21.56 2.48 -1.50
C VAL A 170 20.81 3.65 -0.87
N PRO A 171 19.50 3.89 -1.12
CA PRO A 171 18.74 4.95 -0.44
C PRO A 171 18.79 4.85 1.08
N MET A 172 18.71 3.63 1.63
CA MET A 172 18.74 3.40 3.07
C MET A 172 20.13 3.63 3.68
N SER A 173 21.21 3.40 2.93
CA SER A 173 22.58 3.61 3.43
C SER A 173 22.87 5.08 3.80
N ASN A 174 22.15 6.01 3.20
CA ASN A 174 22.27 7.45 3.45
C ASN A 174 21.56 7.92 4.73
N ILE A 175 20.86 7.02 5.44
CA ILE A 175 20.11 7.36 6.64
C ILE A 175 20.99 7.17 7.86
N ASN A 176 21.32 8.28 8.55
CA ASN A 176 22.02 8.25 9.80
C ASN A 176 21.06 7.92 10.95
N VAL A 177 21.48 7.01 11.80
CA VAL A 177 20.79 6.65 13.04
C VAL A 177 21.55 7.27 14.20
N ASP A 178 21.09 8.44 14.64
CA ASP A 178 21.82 9.25 15.64
C ASP A 178 21.59 8.79 17.09
N LYS A 179 20.69 7.83 17.30
CA LYS A 179 20.29 7.35 18.63
C LYS A 179 20.30 5.83 18.67
N GLU A 180 20.75 5.27 19.77
CA GLU A 180 20.50 3.87 20.04
C GLU A 180 19.00 3.66 20.29
N LEU A 181 18.38 2.80 19.48
CA LEU A 181 16.94 2.52 19.55
C LEU A 181 16.72 1.20 20.30
N HIS A 182 15.89 1.27 21.34
CA HIS A 182 15.48 0.11 22.15
C HIS A 182 14.03 -0.22 21.86
N TYR A 183 13.80 -1.40 21.28
CA TYR A 183 12.48 -1.96 21.01
C TYR A 183 12.57 -3.49 20.88
N GLN A 184 11.46 -4.16 21.11
CA GLN A 184 11.35 -5.60 20.92
C GLN A 184 10.62 -5.89 19.62
N ARG A 185 11.20 -6.74 18.80
CA ARG A 185 10.67 -7.16 17.51
C ARG A 185 10.04 -8.53 17.63
N ARG A 186 8.72 -8.58 17.41
CA ARG A 186 7.96 -9.83 17.48
C ARG A 186 8.24 -10.76 16.30
N ASP A 187 8.56 -10.22 15.13
CA ASP A 187 8.90 -11.00 13.96
C ASP A 187 10.11 -11.92 14.17
N LEU A 188 11.02 -11.57 15.07
CA LEU A 188 12.17 -12.39 15.45
C LEU A 188 11.82 -13.56 16.39
N GLU A 189 10.63 -13.54 17.00
CA GLU A 189 10.16 -14.61 17.87
C GLU A 189 9.49 -15.75 17.08
N VAL A 190 9.03 -15.47 15.86
CA VAL A 190 8.21 -16.38 15.03
C VAL A 190 8.82 -16.78 13.71
N SER A 191 9.92 -16.12 13.31
CA SER A 191 10.64 -16.39 12.05
C SER A 191 12.14 -16.43 12.28
N SER A 192 12.88 -17.11 11.40
CA SER A 192 14.34 -17.08 11.42
C SER A 192 14.85 -15.64 11.26
N SER A 193 15.85 -15.25 12.05
CA SER A 193 16.48 -13.93 11.96
C SER A 193 17.08 -13.64 10.58
N ASP A 194 17.49 -14.70 9.87
CA ASP A 194 18.12 -14.61 8.56
C ASP A 194 17.13 -14.22 7.44
N GLU A 195 15.83 -14.39 7.71
CA GLU A 195 14.74 -14.04 6.78
C GLU A 195 14.15 -12.65 7.05
N ARG A 196 14.71 -11.91 8.01
CA ARG A 196 14.18 -10.63 8.46
C ARG A 196 15.20 -9.51 8.30
N PRO A 197 14.75 -8.24 8.15
CA PRO A 197 15.65 -7.09 8.09
C PRO A 197 16.60 -7.06 9.29
N LEU A 198 17.86 -6.75 9.05
CA LEU A 198 18.85 -6.58 10.11
C LEU A 198 18.43 -5.45 11.05
N LYS A 199 18.95 -5.48 12.31
CA LYS A 199 18.66 -4.42 13.29
C LYS A 199 18.99 -3.03 12.71
N LYS A 200 20.13 -2.88 12.03
CA LYS A 200 20.56 -1.60 11.43
C LYS A 200 19.54 -1.04 10.41
N ASP A 201 18.88 -1.92 9.63
CA ASP A 201 17.90 -1.49 8.62
C ASP A 201 16.56 -1.17 9.29
N TYR A 202 16.20 -1.94 10.31
CA TYR A 202 15.02 -1.65 11.10
C TYR A 202 15.17 -0.33 11.88
N ASP A 203 16.34 -0.04 12.43
CA ASP A 203 16.65 1.26 13.07
C ASP A 203 16.47 2.43 12.10
N ARG A 204 16.84 2.26 10.82
CA ARG A 204 16.61 3.25 9.77
C ARG A 204 15.12 3.44 9.47
N TYR A 205 14.32 2.34 9.41
CA TYR A 205 12.86 2.45 9.27
C TYR A 205 12.25 3.28 10.40
N ILE A 206 12.67 3.02 11.63
CA ILE A 206 12.18 3.76 12.79
C ILE A 206 12.63 5.23 12.74
N THR A 207 13.84 5.51 12.27
CA THR A 207 14.33 6.88 12.10
C THR A 207 13.47 7.68 11.11
N ILE A 208 13.13 7.12 9.95
CA ILE A 208 12.22 7.76 8.98
C ILE A 208 10.86 8.01 9.63
N ARG A 209 10.27 7.02 10.30
CA ARG A 209 9.00 7.14 11.01
C ARG A 209 9.05 8.28 12.05
N ASP A 210 10.14 8.40 12.81
CA ASP A 210 10.28 9.43 13.84
C ASP A 210 10.36 10.83 13.22
N GLN A 211 11.03 11.01 12.09
CA GLN A 211 11.02 12.27 11.33
C GLN A 211 9.59 12.65 10.90
N PHE A 212 8.80 11.69 10.46
CA PHE A 212 7.42 11.94 10.06
C PHE A 212 6.55 12.34 11.26
N ARG A 213 6.78 11.71 12.42
CA ARG A 213 6.08 12.05 13.66
C ARG A 213 6.40 13.45 14.17
N GLU A 214 7.63 13.93 14.01
CA GLU A 214 8.05 15.30 14.41
C GLU A 214 7.26 16.40 13.70
N VAL A 215 6.78 16.13 12.49
CA VAL A 215 5.90 17.03 11.73
C VAL A 215 4.44 16.62 11.78
N ASN A 216 4.05 15.75 12.73
CA ASN A 216 2.68 15.23 12.87
C ASN A 216 2.14 14.60 11.58
N TYR A 217 3.00 13.95 10.80
CA TYR A 217 2.65 13.31 9.53
C TYR A 217 1.99 14.26 8.52
N ASP A 218 2.28 15.57 8.58
CA ASP A 218 1.76 16.56 7.64
C ASP A 218 2.19 16.23 6.20
N PRO A 219 1.29 15.82 5.29
CA PRO A 219 1.66 15.34 3.97
C PRO A 219 2.30 16.43 3.11
N ASN A 220 2.05 17.73 3.39
CA ASN A 220 2.68 18.84 2.69
C ASN A 220 4.18 18.97 3.02
N LYS A 221 4.62 18.39 4.13
CA LYS A 221 6.02 18.45 4.57
C LYS A 221 6.79 17.18 4.24
N LEU A 222 6.14 16.01 4.31
CA LEU A 222 6.79 14.71 4.25
C LEU A 222 7.66 14.53 2.99
N TYR A 223 7.17 14.95 1.82
CA TYR A 223 7.91 14.82 0.56
C TYR A 223 9.28 15.50 0.60
N ASN A 224 9.36 16.66 1.25
CA ASN A 224 10.59 17.47 1.30
C ASN A 224 11.54 17.00 2.41
N ILE A 225 11.02 16.62 3.57
CA ILE A 225 11.85 16.27 4.74
C ILE A 225 12.33 14.82 4.69
N SER A 226 11.60 13.91 4.03
CA SER A 226 11.96 12.50 4.02
C SER A 226 13.38 12.29 3.48
N VAL A 227 14.20 11.57 4.25
CA VAL A 227 15.55 11.14 3.84
C VAL A 227 15.51 9.99 2.85
N PHE A 228 14.39 9.26 2.79
CA PHE A 228 14.09 8.24 1.80
C PHE A 228 12.96 8.79 0.89
N ASN A 229 13.24 8.93 -0.41
CA ASN A 229 12.27 9.42 -1.38
C ASN A 229 12.56 8.77 -2.73
N VAL A 230 11.81 7.76 -3.10
CA VAL A 230 12.10 6.89 -4.25
C VAL A 230 10.88 6.79 -5.17
N VAL A 231 11.09 7.04 -6.45
CA VAL A 231 10.18 6.65 -7.53
C VAL A 231 10.47 5.18 -7.84
N ASP A 232 9.59 4.30 -7.37
CA ASP A 232 9.71 2.87 -7.62
C ASP A 232 8.87 2.45 -8.83
N VAL A 233 9.48 1.68 -9.73
CA VAL A 233 8.83 1.19 -10.96
C VAL A 233 7.66 0.28 -10.63
N GLY A 234 7.86 -0.68 -9.71
CA GLY A 234 6.81 -1.62 -9.32
C GLY A 234 5.62 -0.95 -8.66
N PHE A 235 5.87 0.01 -7.76
CA PHE A 235 4.81 0.79 -7.13
C PHE A 235 4.03 1.61 -8.17
N ASN A 236 4.73 2.27 -9.10
CA ASN A 236 4.08 3.05 -10.16
C ASN A 236 3.29 2.18 -11.13
N ALA A 237 3.75 0.96 -11.46
CA ALA A 237 2.99 0.00 -12.25
C ALA A 237 1.69 -0.40 -11.56
N ILE A 238 1.74 -0.71 -10.26
CA ILE A 238 0.54 -1.00 -9.45
C ILE A 238 -0.40 0.21 -9.41
N PHE A 239 0.14 1.41 -9.20
CA PHE A 239 -0.66 2.64 -9.15
C PHE A 239 -1.35 2.93 -10.49
N LEU A 240 -0.61 2.80 -11.61
CA LEU A 240 -1.14 2.96 -12.95
C LEU A 240 -2.30 1.97 -13.22
N LYS A 241 -2.05 0.69 -12.95
CA LYS A 241 -3.07 -0.36 -13.10
C LYS A 241 -4.32 -0.07 -12.27
N ALA A 242 -4.14 0.24 -11.00
CA ALA A 242 -5.23 0.57 -10.08
C ALA A 242 -6.00 1.83 -10.52
N SER A 243 -5.32 2.84 -11.07
CA SER A 243 -5.94 4.05 -11.60
C SER A 243 -6.76 3.78 -12.85
N LYS A 244 -6.24 2.98 -13.79
CA LYS A 244 -6.99 2.51 -14.98
C LYS A 244 -8.24 1.72 -14.56
N ASP A 245 -8.11 0.82 -13.60
CA ASP A 245 -9.21 0.02 -13.08
C ASP A 245 -10.26 0.88 -12.36
N LEU A 246 -9.83 1.86 -11.56
CA LEU A 246 -10.71 2.82 -10.90
C LEU A 246 -11.51 3.63 -11.92
N LEU A 247 -10.85 4.13 -12.97
CA LEU A 247 -11.52 4.87 -14.06
C LEU A 247 -12.52 3.99 -14.81
N LYS A 248 -12.22 2.69 -14.99
CA LYS A 248 -13.13 1.75 -15.64
C LYS A 248 -14.36 1.47 -14.80
N ILE A 249 -14.20 1.18 -13.51
CA ILE A 249 -15.34 0.92 -12.62
C ILE A 249 -16.19 2.18 -12.39
N SER A 250 -15.57 3.37 -12.30
CA SER A 250 -16.32 4.62 -12.09
C SER A 250 -17.38 4.85 -13.17
N LYS A 251 -17.03 4.56 -14.43
CA LYS A 251 -17.97 4.66 -15.57
C LYS A 251 -19.17 3.72 -15.46
N SER A 252 -19.00 2.54 -14.85
CA SER A 252 -20.09 1.60 -14.63
C SER A 252 -21.07 2.03 -13.54
N PHE A 253 -20.72 3.05 -12.77
CA PHE A 253 -21.53 3.63 -11.69
C PHE A 253 -21.84 5.11 -11.91
N ASP A 254 -21.74 5.60 -13.15
CA ASP A 254 -22.02 6.98 -13.56
C ASP A 254 -21.25 8.04 -12.73
N LEU A 255 -20.01 7.70 -12.33
CA LEU A 255 -19.11 8.61 -11.62
C LEU A 255 -18.08 9.20 -12.60
N ASP A 256 -17.96 10.54 -12.61
CA ASP A 256 -16.99 11.25 -13.44
C ASP A 256 -15.65 11.44 -12.70
N PHE A 257 -14.60 10.82 -13.23
CA PHE A 257 -13.21 10.91 -12.75
C PHE A 257 -12.27 11.31 -13.90
N GLN A 258 -12.68 12.28 -14.71
CA GLN A 258 -11.92 12.68 -15.90
C GLN A 258 -10.53 13.23 -15.57
N ASP A 259 -10.37 13.88 -14.42
CA ASP A 259 -9.08 14.35 -13.90
C ASP A 259 -8.06 13.21 -13.72
N LEU A 260 -8.53 12.03 -13.34
CA LEU A 260 -7.70 10.84 -13.21
C LEU A 260 -7.17 10.36 -14.58
N ASN A 261 -7.94 10.54 -15.65
CA ASN A 261 -7.55 10.13 -16.99
C ASN A 261 -6.34 10.93 -17.50
N GLU A 262 -6.25 12.21 -17.19
CA GLU A 262 -5.10 13.04 -17.53
C GLU A 262 -3.84 12.55 -16.82
N PHE A 263 -3.95 12.25 -15.53
CA PHE A 263 -2.84 11.69 -14.76
C PHE A 263 -2.40 10.32 -15.29
N ILE A 264 -3.33 9.42 -15.62
CA ILE A 264 -3.04 8.08 -16.19
C ILE A 264 -2.17 8.23 -17.43
N SER A 265 -2.55 9.10 -18.36
CA SER A 265 -1.82 9.32 -19.62
C SER A 265 -0.41 9.84 -19.38
N LEU A 266 -0.24 10.74 -18.42
CA LEU A 266 1.07 11.26 -18.03
C LEU A 266 1.92 10.19 -17.33
N ASN A 267 1.34 9.46 -16.37
CA ASN A 267 2.02 8.42 -15.62
C ASN A 267 2.53 7.30 -16.52
N GLU A 268 1.71 6.84 -17.46
CA GLU A 268 2.09 5.81 -18.43
C GLU A 268 3.30 6.25 -19.28
N LYS A 269 3.25 7.45 -19.85
CA LYS A 269 4.35 8.01 -20.60
C LYS A 269 5.64 8.13 -19.77
N ARG A 270 5.53 8.57 -18.52
CA ARG A 270 6.68 8.78 -17.63
C ARG A 270 7.26 7.48 -17.14
N LEU A 271 6.41 6.49 -16.86
CA LEU A 271 6.84 5.16 -16.46
C LEU A 271 7.62 4.46 -17.57
N LEU A 272 7.16 4.56 -18.83
CA LEU A 272 7.93 4.11 -20.00
C LEU A 272 9.31 4.78 -20.08
N GLY A 273 9.41 6.05 -19.73
CA GLY A 273 10.67 6.79 -19.70
C GLY A 273 11.68 6.33 -18.64
N LEU A 274 11.30 5.43 -17.72
CA LEU A 274 12.22 4.82 -16.77
C LEU A 274 12.93 3.58 -17.34
N PHE A 275 12.62 3.18 -18.57
CA PHE A 275 13.32 2.10 -19.25
C PHE A 275 14.74 2.53 -19.64
N SER A 276 15.72 1.72 -19.25
CA SER A 276 17.13 1.88 -19.61
C SER A 276 17.51 0.86 -20.69
N GLU A 277 17.81 1.34 -21.89
CA GLU A 277 18.28 0.49 -22.99
C GLU A 277 19.61 -0.20 -22.64
N GLU A 278 20.50 0.51 -21.94
CA GLU A 278 21.79 -0.02 -21.49
C GLU A 278 21.62 -1.25 -20.57
N ASN A 279 20.67 -1.16 -19.64
CA ASN A 279 20.41 -2.23 -18.66
C ASN A 279 19.34 -3.22 -19.13
N ASN A 280 18.67 -2.92 -20.25
CA ASN A 280 17.51 -3.65 -20.76
C ASN A 280 16.46 -3.91 -19.67
N ASN A 281 16.17 -2.88 -18.86
CA ASN A 281 15.31 -2.97 -17.70
C ASN A 281 14.76 -1.60 -17.30
N PHE A 282 13.65 -1.59 -16.56
CA PHE A 282 13.15 -0.39 -15.89
C PHE A 282 13.92 -0.12 -14.60
N LEU A 283 14.29 1.12 -14.36
CA LEU A 283 15.09 1.53 -13.20
C LEU A 283 14.29 2.45 -12.29
N SER A 284 14.17 2.08 -11.02
CA SER A 284 13.69 2.97 -9.97
C SER A 284 14.67 4.13 -9.75
N GLN A 285 14.19 5.25 -9.21
CA GLN A 285 14.97 6.48 -9.02
C GLN A 285 15.00 6.90 -7.56
N ASP A 286 16.18 7.13 -7.01
CA ASP A 286 16.35 7.84 -5.74
C ASP A 286 16.31 9.36 -5.98
N LEU A 287 15.25 10.02 -5.56
CA LEU A 287 15.06 11.46 -5.75
C LEU A 287 15.94 12.32 -4.81
N LYS A 288 16.57 11.74 -3.78
CA LYS A 288 17.48 12.47 -2.88
C LYS A 288 18.87 12.63 -3.49
N THR A 289 19.33 11.62 -4.21
CA THR A 289 20.63 11.62 -4.89
C THR A 289 20.49 11.86 -6.40
N ASN A 290 19.29 11.82 -6.92
CA ASN A 290 18.96 11.88 -8.36
C ASN A 290 19.64 10.77 -9.18
N ASN A 291 19.84 9.59 -8.56
CA ASN A 291 20.45 8.44 -9.17
C ASN A 291 19.43 7.36 -9.52
N ASN A 292 19.66 6.67 -10.62
CA ASN A 292 18.94 5.45 -10.94
C ASN A 292 19.42 4.31 -10.04
N LEU A 293 18.49 3.50 -9.58
CA LEU A 293 18.74 2.30 -8.77
C LEU A 293 18.85 1.10 -9.72
N ASN A 294 20.07 0.77 -10.11
CA ASN A 294 20.36 -0.31 -11.05
C ASN A 294 20.47 -1.66 -10.33
N ILE A 295 19.37 -2.09 -9.71
CA ILE A 295 19.26 -3.40 -9.06
C ILE A 295 18.09 -4.14 -9.74
N PRO A 296 18.36 -5.27 -10.39
CA PRO A 296 17.33 -6.10 -11.03
C PRO A 296 16.28 -6.51 -10.01
N SER A 297 15.02 -6.27 -10.32
CA SER A 297 13.90 -6.68 -9.49
C SER A 297 12.78 -7.27 -10.35
N ILE A 298 12.14 -8.30 -9.85
CA ILE A 298 10.97 -8.90 -10.51
C ILE A 298 9.79 -7.90 -10.63
N THR A 299 9.78 -6.85 -9.83
CA THR A 299 8.75 -5.79 -9.88
C THR A 299 8.72 -5.05 -11.20
N CYS A 300 9.83 -5.06 -11.95
CA CYS A 300 9.88 -4.52 -13.32
C CYS A 300 8.94 -5.26 -14.28
N LEU A 301 8.67 -6.55 -14.02
CA LEU A 301 7.76 -7.36 -14.82
C LEU A 301 6.28 -6.98 -14.61
N LEU A 302 5.94 -6.31 -13.52
CA LEU A 302 4.56 -5.87 -13.25
C LEU A 302 4.05 -4.89 -14.32
N TYR A 303 4.94 -4.08 -14.88
CA TYR A 303 4.59 -3.17 -15.96
C TYR A 303 4.47 -3.90 -17.32
N THR A 304 5.38 -4.83 -17.59
CA THR A 304 5.43 -5.54 -18.89
C THR A 304 4.30 -6.55 -19.05
N SER A 305 3.79 -7.12 -17.95
CA SER A 305 2.69 -8.09 -18.01
C SER A 305 1.35 -7.46 -18.43
N ASP A 306 1.13 -6.18 -18.11
CA ASP A 306 -0.12 -5.48 -18.48
C ASP A 306 -0.12 -5.01 -19.96
N ALA A 307 1.08 -4.85 -20.55
CA ALA A 307 1.24 -4.51 -21.97
C ALA A 307 1.07 -5.70 -22.93
N ALA A 308 1.06 -6.94 -22.37
CA ALA A 308 0.86 -8.15 -23.16
C ALA A 308 -0.62 -8.51 -23.36
N ASP A 309 -1.54 -7.85 -22.63
CA ASP A 309 -3.00 -8.11 -22.67
C ASP A 309 -3.75 -7.11 -23.60
N GLU A 310 -3.05 -6.18 -24.27
CA GLU A 310 -3.55 -5.32 -25.35
C GLU A 310 -3.12 -5.84 -26.72
#